data_a3f37ad20c54cf8e458b6e09f68c9cc3
#
_entry.id   a3f37ad20c54cf8e458b6e09f68c9cc3
#
_cell.length_a   1.000
_cell.length_b   1.000
_cell.length_c   1.000
_cell.angle_alpha   90.00
_cell.angle_beta   90.00
_cell.angle_gamma   90.00
#
_symmetry.space_group_name_H-M   'P 1'
#
loop_
_entity.id
_entity.type
_entity.pdbx_description
1 polymer ?
#
loop_
_entity_poly.entity_id
_entity_poly.type
_entity_poly.pdbx_seq_one_letter_code
_entity_poly.pdbx_strand_id
1 'polypeptide(L)'
;IEEQLEYIVEKYPCKSGIKTMFILGNHDYSHMRNAGFDIGKAVAKERTDMVYLGQDVADVNYGKTKIRLFHGCKGQSYARSYRMQKYVEQIPSYEKPHILLMGHYHNSFYMKYSDVYCFQVPAVIDQTPYARSLGLNNEKGAWIADFTTDKYGNIITMTPEFLDFTD
;
A
#
# COMPACT_ATOMS: atom_id res chain seq x y z
N ILE A 1 16.63 14.37 -4.12
CA ILE A 1 15.28 14.64 -3.61
C ILE A 1 14.46 15.38 -4.65
N GLU A 2 14.99 16.51 -5.19
CA GLU A 2 14.31 17.31 -6.22
C GLU A 2 14.01 16.48 -7.47
N GLU A 3 14.99 15.78 -8.02
CA GLU A 3 14.82 14.89 -9.19
C GLU A 3 13.73 13.81 -8.97
N GLN A 4 13.60 13.28 -7.75
CA GLN A 4 12.56 12.30 -7.43
C GLN A 4 11.19 12.94 -7.38
N LEU A 5 11.08 14.14 -6.81
CA LEU A 5 9.84 14.91 -6.79
C LEU A 5 9.40 15.26 -8.21
N GLU A 6 10.31 15.82 -9.01
CA GLU A 6 10.07 16.14 -10.43
C GLU A 6 9.61 14.91 -11.21
N TYR A 7 10.29 13.78 -11.01
CA TYR A 7 9.93 12.53 -11.68
C TYR A 7 8.49 12.10 -11.32
N ILE A 8 8.10 12.13 -10.04
CA ILE A 8 6.75 11.77 -9.62
C ILE A 8 5.74 12.75 -10.21
N VAL A 9 6.01 14.05 -10.14
CA VAL A 9 5.09 15.09 -10.64
C VAL A 9 4.86 14.95 -12.14
N GLU A 10 5.90 14.67 -12.91
CA GLU A 10 5.82 14.59 -14.37
C GLU A 10 5.40 13.22 -14.90
N LYS A 11 5.86 12.13 -14.29
CA LYS A 11 5.75 10.77 -14.83
C LYS A 11 4.67 9.92 -14.21
N TYR A 12 4.29 10.19 -12.95
CA TYR A 12 3.22 9.40 -12.34
C TYR A 12 1.90 9.66 -13.06
N PRO A 13 1.18 8.61 -13.49
CA PRO A 13 -0.05 8.75 -14.28
C PRO A 13 -1.06 9.68 -13.63
N CYS A 14 -1.64 10.56 -14.45
CA CYS A 14 -2.74 11.46 -14.07
C CYS A 14 -3.90 11.26 -15.03
N LYS A 15 -5.05 10.84 -14.52
CA LYS A 15 -6.26 10.66 -15.32
C LYS A 15 -7.44 11.29 -14.61
N SER A 16 -8.24 12.06 -15.38
CA SER A 16 -9.45 12.71 -14.84
C SER A 16 -10.39 11.70 -14.17
N GLY A 17 -10.88 12.06 -12.99
CA GLY A 17 -11.78 11.23 -12.18
C GLY A 17 -11.09 10.17 -11.32
N ILE A 18 -9.76 10.01 -11.43
CA ILE A 18 -8.98 9.11 -10.58
C ILE A 18 -8.20 9.92 -9.55
N LYS A 19 -8.27 9.50 -8.29
CA LYS A 19 -7.44 10.03 -7.20
C LYS A 19 -6.48 8.97 -6.70
N THR A 20 -5.22 9.34 -6.52
CA THR A 20 -4.22 8.51 -5.86
C THR A 20 -4.15 8.87 -4.39
N MET A 21 -4.42 7.91 -3.51
CA MET A 21 -4.23 8.05 -2.07
C MET A 21 -3.01 7.26 -1.66
N PHE A 22 -2.08 7.86 -0.95
CA PHE A 22 -0.81 7.20 -0.63
C PHE A 22 -0.29 7.52 0.77
N ILE A 23 0.52 6.61 1.27
CA ILE A 23 1.32 6.76 2.49
C ILE A 23 2.79 6.67 2.13
N LEU A 24 3.65 7.20 2.97
CA LEU A 24 5.10 7.01 2.87
C LEU A 24 5.55 5.78 3.64
N GLY A 25 6.62 5.15 3.15
CA GLY A 25 7.29 4.05 3.80
C GLY A 25 8.64 4.43 4.39
N ASN A 26 9.37 3.42 4.86
CA ASN A 26 10.64 3.60 5.56
C ASN A 26 11.75 4.22 4.69
N HIS A 27 11.74 3.98 3.37
CA HIS A 27 12.71 4.58 2.45
C HIS A 27 12.43 6.08 2.26
N ASP A 28 11.19 6.46 2.07
CA ASP A 28 10.78 7.86 1.91
C ASP A 28 11.05 8.67 3.19
N TYR A 29 10.87 8.05 4.36
CA TYR A 29 11.16 8.68 5.65
C TYR A 29 12.66 9.01 5.82
N SER A 30 13.54 8.37 5.09
CA SER A 30 14.95 8.74 5.10
C SER A 30 15.21 10.18 4.69
N HIS A 31 14.40 10.73 3.79
CA HIS A 31 14.49 12.13 3.37
C HIS A 31 14.12 13.08 4.50
N MET A 32 13.06 12.77 5.25
CA MET A 32 12.67 13.54 6.42
C MET A 32 13.76 13.52 7.49
N ARG A 33 14.28 12.33 7.82
CA ARG A 33 15.29 12.15 8.87
C ARG A 33 16.61 12.80 8.52
N ASN A 34 17.05 12.74 7.26
CA ASN A 34 18.37 13.20 6.86
C ASN A 34 18.38 14.67 6.40
N ALA A 35 17.26 15.18 5.89
CA ALA A 35 17.19 16.52 5.29
C ALA A 35 15.97 17.35 5.77
N GLY A 36 15.14 16.84 6.66
CA GLY A 36 13.92 17.52 7.10
C GLY A 36 12.88 17.71 6.00
N PHE A 37 12.98 16.95 4.90
CA PHE A 37 12.12 17.11 3.72
C PHE A 37 11.03 16.05 3.68
N ASP A 38 9.77 16.48 3.75
CA ASP A 38 8.58 15.63 3.63
C ASP A 38 8.16 15.53 2.16
N ILE A 39 8.63 14.48 1.47
CA ILE A 39 8.33 14.27 0.05
C ILE A 39 6.82 14.05 -0.19
N GLY A 40 6.10 13.45 0.76
CA GLY A 40 4.65 13.25 0.64
C GLY A 40 3.88 14.56 0.59
N LYS A 41 4.23 15.52 1.45
CA LYS A 41 3.66 16.87 1.41
C LYS A 41 4.04 17.60 0.14
N ALA A 42 5.29 17.46 -0.31
CA ALA A 42 5.76 18.10 -1.53
C ALA A 42 4.98 17.60 -2.76
N VAL A 43 4.82 16.29 -2.92
CA VAL A 43 4.01 15.69 -4.00
C VAL A 43 2.56 16.17 -3.95
N ALA A 44 1.92 16.12 -2.79
CA ALA A 44 0.52 16.54 -2.65
C ALA A 44 0.30 18.04 -2.91
N LYS A 45 1.33 18.86 -2.76
CA LYS A 45 1.29 20.29 -3.09
C LYS A 45 1.29 20.54 -4.60
N GLU A 46 2.10 19.75 -5.34
CA GLU A 46 2.25 19.89 -6.80
C GLU A 46 1.15 19.12 -7.58
N ARG A 47 0.56 18.08 -6.98
CA ARG A 47 -0.39 17.17 -7.63
C ARG A 47 -1.73 17.14 -6.87
N THR A 48 -2.73 17.82 -7.40
CA THR A 48 -4.09 17.89 -6.80
C THR A 48 -4.89 16.58 -6.88
N ASP A 49 -4.48 15.66 -7.73
CA ASP A 49 -5.02 14.32 -7.86
C ASP A 49 -4.38 13.30 -6.90
N MET A 50 -3.31 13.70 -6.19
CA MET A 50 -2.59 12.86 -5.22
C MET A 50 -2.84 13.35 -3.80
N VAL A 51 -3.33 12.45 -2.95
CA VAL A 51 -3.67 12.72 -1.55
C VAL A 51 -2.70 12.00 -0.63
N TYR A 52 -1.85 12.78 0.03
CA TYR A 52 -0.94 12.26 1.05
C TYR A 52 -1.69 12.03 2.36
N LEU A 53 -1.69 10.80 2.83
CA LEU A 53 -2.43 10.39 4.03
C LEU A 53 -1.55 10.31 5.29
N GLY A 54 -0.24 10.43 5.14
CA GLY A 54 0.71 10.31 6.24
C GLY A 54 1.71 9.18 6.05
N GLN A 55 2.34 8.77 7.14
CA GLN A 55 3.41 7.79 7.14
C GLN A 55 2.94 6.48 7.75
N ASP A 56 3.50 5.37 7.28
CA ASP A 56 3.37 4.00 7.76
C ASP A 56 1.94 3.43 7.78
N VAL A 57 0.93 4.17 8.26
CA VAL A 57 -0.45 3.70 8.33
C VAL A 57 -1.44 4.82 8.14
N ALA A 58 -2.50 4.55 7.36
CA ALA A 58 -3.64 5.45 7.22
C ALA A 58 -4.92 4.70 6.90
N ASP A 59 -6.05 5.22 7.33
CA ASP A 59 -7.37 4.71 7.00
C ASP A 59 -8.07 5.63 5.99
N VAL A 60 -8.67 5.00 4.96
CA VAL A 60 -9.51 5.65 3.97
C VAL A 60 -10.90 5.05 4.06
N ASN A 61 -11.93 5.89 3.97
CA ASN A 61 -13.31 5.42 3.99
C ASN A 61 -13.93 5.57 2.59
N TYR A 62 -14.49 4.47 2.09
CA TYR A 62 -15.40 4.46 0.95
C TYR A 62 -16.83 4.22 1.48
N GLY A 63 -17.60 5.29 1.62
CA GLY A 63 -18.83 5.25 2.39
C GLY A 63 -18.56 4.85 3.85
N LYS A 64 -19.12 3.72 4.28
CA LYS A 64 -18.86 3.14 5.61
C LYS A 64 -17.78 2.05 5.61
N THR A 65 -17.24 1.70 4.45
CA THR A 65 -16.19 0.69 4.32
C THR A 65 -14.83 1.31 4.61
N LYS A 66 -14.16 0.79 5.62
CA LYS A 66 -12.82 1.24 6.02
C LYS A 66 -11.77 0.42 5.28
N ILE A 67 -10.86 1.11 4.60
CA ILE A 67 -9.69 0.55 3.91
C ILE A 67 -8.45 1.07 4.63
N ARG A 68 -7.61 0.17 5.15
CA ARG A 68 -6.35 0.53 5.79
C ARG A 68 -5.19 0.30 4.86
N LEU A 69 -4.40 1.36 4.66
CA LEU A 69 -3.07 1.26 4.07
C LEU A 69 -2.08 1.09 5.21
N PHE A 70 -1.21 0.10 5.11
CA PHE A 70 -0.15 -0.15 6.06
C PHE A 70 1.14 -0.48 5.31
N HIS A 71 2.19 0.30 5.53
CA HIS A 71 3.45 0.06 4.83
C HIS A 71 4.06 -1.30 5.18
N GLY A 72 3.83 -1.78 6.40
CA GLY A 72 4.51 -2.96 6.91
C GLY A 72 5.81 -2.60 7.65
N CYS A 73 6.35 -3.59 8.35
CA CYS A 73 7.60 -3.40 9.10
C CYS A 73 8.31 -4.74 9.34
N LYS A 74 9.59 -4.68 9.69
CA LYS A 74 10.47 -5.85 9.90
C LYS A 74 10.72 -6.63 8.60
N GLY A 75 11.58 -7.64 8.64
CA GLY A 75 11.89 -8.48 7.49
C GLY A 75 10.74 -9.41 7.08
N GLN A 76 10.88 -10.00 5.90
CA GLN A 76 9.97 -11.03 5.41
C GLN A 76 9.94 -12.22 6.38
N SER A 77 8.79 -12.90 6.44
CA SER A 77 8.64 -14.17 7.14
C SER A 77 8.53 -15.31 6.13
N TYR A 78 8.88 -16.52 6.56
CA TYR A 78 8.78 -17.73 5.71
C TYR A 78 7.36 -17.90 5.16
N ALA A 79 6.34 -17.80 6.01
CA ALA A 79 4.94 -17.81 5.57
C ALA A 79 4.50 -16.38 5.22
N ARG A 80 4.15 -16.15 3.95
CA ARG A 80 3.71 -14.82 3.45
C ARG A 80 2.54 -14.24 4.25
N SER A 81 1.58 -15.10 4.66
CA SER A 81 0.41 -14.68 5.44
C SER A 81 0.72 -14.23 6.86
N TYR A 82 1.83 -14.66 7.45
CA TYR A 82 2.12 -14.51 8.88
C TYR A 82 2.08 -13.05 9.35
N ARG A 83 2.73 -12.15 8.62
CA ARG A 83 2.79 -10.73 9.00
C ARG A 83 1.41 -10.06 8.97
N MET A 84 0.60 -10.40 7.97
CA MET A 84 -0.78 -9.88 7.86
C MET A 84 -1.66 -10.42 8.98
N GLN A 85 -1.61 -11.72 9.25
CA GLN A 85 -2.36 -12.34 10.35
C GLN A 85 -2.03 -11.68 11.68
N LYS A 86 -0.73 -11.56 12.00
CA LYS A 86 -0.28 -10.93 13.24
C LYS A 86 -0.70 -9.47 13.36
N TYR A 87 -0.67 -8.73 12.27
CA TYR A 87 -1.13 -7.34 12.27
C TYR A 87 -2.64 -7.26 12.53
N VAL A 88 -3.45 -8.06 11.83
CA VAL A 88 -4.91 -8.09 12.02
C VAL A 88 -5.30 -8.52 13.44
N GLU A 89 -4.58 -9.47 14.04
CA GLU A 89 -4.81 -9.89 15.43
C GLU A 89 -4.55 -8.77 16.45
N GLN A 90 -3.62 -7.87 16.16
CA GLN A 90 -3.25 -6.77 17.05
C GLN A 90 -4.20 -5.57 16.95
N ILE A 91 -5.02 -5.49 15.89
CA ILE A 91 -5.98 -4.40 15.72
C ILE A 91 -7.19 -4.64 16.63
N PRO A 92 -7.54 -3.68 17.51
CA PRO A 92 -8.77 -3.76 18.29
C PRO A 92 -9.99 -3.97 17.42
N SER A 93 -10.97 -4.74 17.88
CA SER A 93 -12.14 -5.11 17.06
C SER A 93 -12.90 -3.91 16.51
N TYR A 94 -12.99 -2.81 17.27
CA TYR A 94 -13.66 -1.57 16.86
C TYR A 94 -12.87 -0.73 15.85
N GLU A 95 -11.58 -1.03 15.68
CA GLU A 95 -10.69 -0.35 14.73
C GLU A 95 -10.43 -1.17 13.45
N LYS A 96 -10.83 -2.44 13.43
CA LYS A 96 -10.55 -3.32 12.30
C LYS A 96 -11.06 -2.72 10.98
N PRO A 97 -10.22 -2.68 9.95
CA PRO A 97 -10.66 -2.29 8.61
C PRO A 97 -11.44 -3.44 7.97
N HIS A 98 -12.20 -3.13 6.92
CA HIS A 98 -12.80 -4.15 6.05
C HIS A 98 -11.79 -4.68 5.04
N ILE A 99 -10.88 -3.79 4.58
CA ILE A 99 -9.80 -4.10 3.65
C ILE A 99 -8.48 -3.62 4.23
N LEU A 100 -7.45 -4.47 4.18
CA LEU A 100 -6.07 -4.14 4.54
C LEU A 100 -5.17 -4.26 3.31
N LEU A 101 -4.50 -3.16 2.94
CA LEU A 101 -3.44 -3.14 1.92
C LEU A 101 -2.10 -3.02 2.63
N MET A 102 -1.25 -4.05 2.54
CA MET A 102 0.05 -4.11 3.21
C MET A 102 1.19 -4.12 2.21
N GLY A 103 2.05 -3.12 2.23
CA GLY A 103 3.23 -2.99 1.39
C GLY A 103 4.50 -3.60 2.02
N HIS A 104 5.68 -3.04 1.68
CA HIS A 104 7.00 -3.30 2.23
C HIS A 104 7.67 -4.61 1.79
N TYR A 105 6.91 -5.68 1.67
CA TYR A 105 7.50 -7.02 1.44
C TYR A 105 7.70 -7.35 -0.04
N HIS A 106 7.21 -6.51 -0.95
CA HIS A 106 7.34 -6.66 -2.40
C HIS A 106 6.85 -8.01 -2.95
N ASN A 107 5.82 -8.56 -2.32
CA ASN A 107 5.20 -9.82 -2.72
C ASN A 107 3.70 -9.64 -2.90
N SER A 108 3.09 -10.41 -3.78
CA SER A 108 1.64 -10.49 -3.89
C SER A 108 1.10 -11.63 -3.03
N PHE A 109 0.09 -11.34 -2.25
CA PHE A 109 -0.66 -12.34 -1.51
C PHE A 109 -2.03 -11.80 -1.14
N TYR A 110 -3.05 -12.63 -1.27
CA TYR A 110 -4.42 -12.27 -0.91
C TYR A 110 -5.03 -13.32 0.00
N MET A 111 -5.74 -12.88 1.03
CA MET A 111 -6.52 -13.77 1.91
C MET A 111 -7.64 -13.00 2.59
N LYS A 112 -8.67 -13.71 3.05
CA LYS A 112 -9.60 -13.21 4.06
C LYS A 112 -9.23 -13.79 5.42
N TYR A 113 -9.03 -12.92 6.42
CA TYR A 113 -8.67 -13.33 7.77
C TYR A 113 -9.37 -12.47 8.81
N SER A 114 -10.07 -13.09 9.77
CA SER A 114 -10.79 -12.38 10.84
C SER A 114 -11.71 -11.28 10.32
N ASP A 115 -12.46 -11.58 9.26
CA ASP A 115 -13.37 -10.68 8.53
C ASP A 115 -12.70 -9.50 7.80
N VAL A 116 -11.39 -9.49 7.70
CA VAL A 116 -10.61 -8.51 6.94
C VAL A 116 -10.15 -9.12 5.61
N TYR A 117 -10.39 -8.41 4.51
CA TYR A 117 -9.82 -8.75 3.20
C TYR A 117 -8.41 -8.16 3.12
N CYS A 118 -7.41 -9.03 3.12
CA CYS A 118 -6.01 -8.65 3.23
C CYS A 118 -5.28 -8.83 1.91
N PHE A 119 -4.62 -7.77 1.46
CA PHE A 119 -3.77 -7.75 0.27
C PHE A 119 -2.35 -7.41 0.68
N GLN A 120 -1.40 -8.27 0.38
CA GLN A 120 0.00 -7.90 0.33
C GLN A 120 0.30 -7.35 -1.05
N VAL A 121 0.75 -6.10 -1.09
CA VAL A 121 0.90 -5.35 -2.34
C VAL A 121 2.33 -5.53 -2.85
N PRO A 122 2.51 -5.99 -4.11
CA PRO A 122 3.83 -6.16 -4.71
C PRO A 122 4.49 -4.81 -4.99
N ALA A 123 5.69 -4.83 -5.51
CA ALA A 123 6.38 -3.66 -6.03
C ALA A 123 6.04 -3.43 -7.51
N VAL A 124 6.21 -2.20 -7.99
CA VAL A 124 6.15 -1.85 -9.43
C VAL A 124 7.56 -1.64 -10.01
N ILE A 125 8.59 -2.15 -9.32
CA ILE A 125 9.99 -2.07 -9.72
C ILE A 125 10.59 -3.47 -9.80
N ASP A 126 11.63 -3.63 -10.61
CA ASP A 126 12.41 -4.83 -10.69
C ASP A 126 13.19 -5.10 -9.38
N GLN A 127 13.68 -6.34 -9.25
CA GLN A 127 14.50 -6.71 -8.10
C GLN A 127 15.76 -5.85 -8.02
N THR A 128 15.87 -5.09 -6.95
CA THR A 128 17.05 -4.26 -6.71
C THR A 128 18.28 -5.11 -6.37
N PRO A 129 19.52 -4.59 -6.60
CA PRO A 129 20.75 -5.28 -6.16
C PRO A 129 20.75 -5.62 -4.67
N TYR A 130 20.17 -4.74 -3.83
CA TYR A 130 19.99 -4.98 -2.40
C TYR A 130 19.07 -6.17 -2.13
N ALA A 131 17.89 -6.21 -2.73
CA ALA A 131 16.96 -7.34 -2.58
C ALA A 131 17.60 -8.66 -3.04
N ARG A 132 18.34 -8.61 -4.16
CA ARG A 132 19.08 -9.78 -4.69
C ARG A 132 20.15 -10.25 -3.72
N SER A 133 20.92 -9.37 -3.10
CA SER A 133 21.95 -9.74 -2.13
C SER A 133 21.39 -10.42 -0.89
N LEU A 134 20.14 -10.15 -0.54
CA LEU A 134 19.42 -10.79 0.57
C LEU A 134 18.63 -12.04 0.15
N GLY A 135 18.68 -12.45 -1.12
CA GLY A 135 17.89 -13.57 -1.63
C GLY A 135 16.37 -13.32 -1.62
N LEU A 136 15.95 -12.05 -1.62
CA LEU A 136 14.54 -11.67 -1.63
C LEU A 136 14.03 -11.64 -3.08
N ASN A 137 13.03 -12.45 -3.37
CA ASN A 137 12.37 -12.45 -4.67
C ASN A 137 11.20 -11.44 -4.65
N ASN A 138 11.33 -10.35 -5.40
CA ASN A 138 10.29 -9.36 -5.56
C ASN A 138 9.31 -9.81 -6.66
N GLU A 139 8.03 -9.65 -6.40
CA GLU A 139 7.00 -9.75 -7.44
C GLU A 139 6.68 -8.36 -7.95
N LYS A 140 6.64 -8.21 -9.28
CA LYS A 140 6.35 -6.94 -9.95
C LYS A 140 4.91 -6.97 -10.47
N GLY A 141 4.08 -6.07 -9.96
CA GLY A 141 2.66 -6.10 -10.34
C GLY A 141 1.80 -5.14 -9.54
N ALA A 142 0.49 -5.32 -9.70
CA ALA A 142 -0.52 -4.56 -8.99
C ALA A 142 -1.76 -5.40 -8.69
N TRP A 143 -2.57 -4.95 -7.75
CA TRP A 143 -3.90 -5.49 -7.50
C TRP A 143 -4.98 -4.56 -8.05
N ILE A 144 -5.95 -5.13 -8.76
CA ILE A 144 -7.26 -4.53 -8.99
C ILE A 144 -8.24 -5.29 -8.12
N ALA A 145 -9.13 -4.59 -7.42
CA ALA A 145 -10.14 -5.21 -6.58
C ALA A 145 -11.48 -4.50 -6.74
N ASP A 146 -12.46 -5.22 -7.28
CA ASP A 146 -13.84 -4.80 -7.30
C ASP A 146 -14.57 -5.36 -6.09
N PHE A 147 -15.33 -4.51 -5.41
CA PHE A 147 -16.13 -4.96 -4.28
C PHE A 147 -17.48 -4.24 -4.19
N THR A 148 -18.47 -4.94 -3.65
CA THR A 148 -19.78 -4.37 -3.31
C THR A 148 -20.00 -4.42 -1.81
N THR A 149 -20.78 -3.47 -1.31
CA THR A 149 -21.03 -3.34 0.12
C THR A 149 -22.51 -3.25 0.43
N ASP A 150 -22.89 -3.67 1.64
CA ASP A 150 -24.19 -3.40 2.19
C ASP A 150 -24.30 -1.94 2.71
N LYS A 151 -25.49 -1.58 3.19
CA LYS A 151 -25.77 -0.24 3.77
C LYS A 151 -24.95 0.07 5.05
N TYR A 152 -24.34 -0.93 5.64
CA TYR A 152 -23.53 -0.81 6.85
C TYR A 152 -22.03 -0.72 6.54
N GLY A 153 -21.62 -0.98 5.28
CA GLY A 153 -20.23 -0.97 4.82
C GLY A 153 -19.56 -2.34 4.84
N ASN A 154 -20.29 -3.41 5.17
CA ASN A 154 -19.75 -4.77 5.10
C ASN A 154 -19.59 -5.19 3.64
N ILE A 155 -18.52 -5.89 3.33
CA ILE A 155 -18.25 -6.35 1.98
C ILE A 155 -19.10 -7.58 1.67
N ILE A 156 -19.94 -7.48 0.65
CA ILE A 156 -20.79 -8.57 0.15
C ILE A 156 -20.01 -9.41 -0.87
N THR A 157 -19.36 -8.74 -1.84
CA THR A 157 -18.54 -9.39 -2.84
C THR A 157 -17.16 -8.76 -2.89
N MET A 158 -16.15 -9.57 -3.19
CA MET A 158 -14.76 -9.14 -3.40
C MET A 158 -14.18 -9.94 -4.55
N THR A 159 -13.76 -9.26 -5.61
CA THR A 159 -13.15 -9.86 -6.79
C THR A 159 -11.77 -9.27 -6.98
N PRO A 160 -10.71 -9.91 -6.43
CA PRO A 160 -9.34 -9.47 -6.63
C PRO A 160 -8.79 -10.01 -7.96
N GLU A 161 -8.09 -9.18 -8.68
CA GLU A 161 -7.33 -9.52 -9.89
C GLU A 161 -5.88 -9.08 -9.70
N PHE A 162 -4.94 -10.00 -9.90
CA PHE A 162 -3.52 -9.68 -9.88
C PHE A 162 -3.03 -9.41 -11.30
N LEU A 163 -2.47 -8.24 -11.50
CA LEU A 163 -1.79 -7.86 -12.73
C LEU A 163 -0.30 -8.14 -12.57
N ASP A 164 0.19 -9.14 -13.27
CA ASP A 164 1.61 -9.48 -13.32
C ASP A 164 2.30 -8.60 -14.38
N PHE A 165 3.35 -7.89 -13.98
CA PHE A 165 4.18 -7.05 -14.86
C PHE A 165 5.55 -7.66 -15.09
N THR A 166 5.73 -8.93 -14.77
CA THR A 166 6.95 -9.68 -15.09
C THR A 166 6.95 -10.01 -16.58
N ASP A 167 8.00 -9.58 -17.30
CA ASP A 167 8.23 -9.88 -18.71
C ASP A 167 8.68 -11.34 -18.92
#